data_df197671449de278da1a3002a9442ade
#
_entry.id   df197671449de278da1a3002a9442ade
#
_cell.length_a   1.000
_cell.length_b   1.000
_cell.length_c   1.000
_cell.angle_alpha   90.00
_cell.angle_beta   90.00
_cell.angle_gamma   90.00
#
_symmetry.space_group_name_H-M   'P 1'
#
loop_
_entity.id
_entity.type
_entity.pdbx_description
1 polymer ?
#
loop_
_entity_poly.entity_id
_entity_poly.type
_entity_poly.pdbx_seq_one_letter_code
_entity_poly.pdbx_strand_id
1 'polypeptide(L)'
;MPRVVYFAVAFLWAAAVGPLPLKGAETKGPLSFDELVEYFDSIVFQSEIQDVQPSRVVKKWTQPLRVAIRSFEEVLIEKDGREILRLKQVKVRKPHLKFIKKHLNSLIKATKLKTEDSKKTGELPNFMINFVPRRQMGNPYLAKANPKLLKRLASEGGCYFLVWADGTTGKIKSAIIVVNSERLLIRINHCLLEEMTQALGLPNDSNRIEKSIFSDRSRRTDLTRTDLIVLKTLYDPRMKVGLVRAEAMTVAREIIRDLDAALP
;
A
#
# COMPACT_ATOMS: atom_id res chain seq x y z
N MET A 1 48.25 -6.14 46.05
CA MET A 1 47.58 -6.56 44.76
C MET A 1 46.82 -7.84 45.04
N PRO A 2 45.49 -7.81 45.19
CA PRO A 2 44.69 -9.03 45.37
C PRO A 2 44.26 -9.57 44.01
N ARG A 3 44.48 -10.88 43.85
CA ARG A 3 44.02 -11.69 42.73
C ARG A 3 42.50 -11.86 42.80
N VAL A 4 41.77 -11.45 41.72
CA VAL A 4 40.36 -11.70 41.54
C VAL A 4 40.21 -13.06 40.85
N VAL A 5 39.53 -13.99 41.51
CA VAL A 5 39.14 -15.32 40.98
C VAL A 5 37.77 -15.18 40.37
N TYR A 6 37.63 -15.42 39.08
CA TYR A 6 36.35 -15.50 38.40
C TYR A 6 35.77 -16.91 38.50
N PHE A 7 34.64 -17.07 39.19
CA PHE A 7 33.82 -18.27 39.12
C PHE A 7 32.89 -18.17 37.92
N ALA A 8 33.05 -19.06 36.95
CA ALA A 8 32.11 -19.25 35.87
C ALA A 8 30.94 -20.13 36.35
N VAL A 9 29.75 -19.54 36.51
CA VAL A 9 28.50 -20.27 36.72
C VAL A 9 27.89 -20.54 35.36
N ALA A 10 27.93 -21.81 34.95
CA ALA A 10 27.22 -22.26 33.74
C ALA A 10 25.72 -22.36 34.05
N PHE A 11 24.93 -21.43 33.57
CA PHE A 11 23.46 -21.54 33.53
C PHE A 11 23.07 -22.42 32.36
N LEU A 12 22.61 -23.63 32.66
CA LEU A 12 21.86 -24.47 31.74
C LEU A 12 20.52 -23.81 31.47
N TRP A 13 20.40 -23.15 30.35
CA TRP A 13 19.11 -22.70 29.80
C TRP A 13 18.42 -23.92 29.21
N ALA A 14 17.41 -24.43 29.91
CA ALA A 14 16.41 -25.31 29.32
C ALA A 14 15.60 -24.44 28.32
N ALA A 15 15.89 -24.59 27.03
CA ALA A 15 15.09 -24.00 25.99
C ALA A 15 13.69 -24.62 26.03
N ALA A 16 12.73 -23.91 26.63
CA ALA A 16 11.33 -24.18 26.40
C ALA A 16 11.04 -23.93 24.94
N VAL A 17 10.95 -25.00 24.14
CA VAL A 17 10.44 -24.96 22.78
C VAL A 17 8.95 -24.65 22.87
N GLY A 18 8.63 -23.33 22.87
CA GLY A 18 7.27 -22.89 22.65
C GLY A 18 6.81 -23.31 21.26
N PRO A 19 5.51 -23.55 21.05
CA PRO A 19 5.01 -23.91 19.73
C PRO A 19 5.41 -22.81 18.73
N LEU A 20 6.17 -23.20 17.72
CA LEU A 20 6.47 -22.33 16.56
C LEU A 20 5.13 -21.80 16.01
N PRO A 21 5.04 -20.51 15.69
CA PRO A 21 3.85 -19.99 15.03
C PRO A 21 3.67 -20.80 13.74
N LEU A 22 2.56 -21.50 13.63
CA LEU A 22 2.15 -22.21 12.44
C LEU A 22 2.22 -21.20 11.27
N LYS A 23 3.20 -21.37 10.39
CA LYS A 23 3.19 -20.73 9.07
C LYS A 23 1.82 -21.04 8.47
N GLY A 24 0.99 -20.00 8.28
CA GLY A 24 -0.36 -20.16 7.76
C GLY A 24 -0.33 -21.03 6.52
N ALA A 25 -1.05 -22.13 6.55
CA ALA A 25 -1.16 -23.04 5.42
C ALA A 25 -1.68 -22.25 4.22
N GLU A 26 -1.01 -22.34 3.09
CA GLU A 26 -1.48 -21.77 1.82
C GLU A 26 -2.82 -22.43 1.49
N THR A 27 -3.90 -21.65 1.51
CA THR A 27 -5.21 -22.17 1.15
C THR A 27 -5.28 -22.34 -0.36
N LYS A 28 -5.36 -23.57 -0.83
CA LYS A 28 -5.49 -23.92 -2.26
C LYS A 28 -6.89 -23.71 -2.85
N GLY A 29 -7.87 -23.28 -2.06
CA GLY A 29 -9.27 -23.10 -2.43
C GLY A 29 -9.81 -21.70 -2.09
N PRO A 30 -11.11 -21.45 -2.35
CA PRO A 30 -11.78 -20.24 -1.86
C PRO A 30 -11.67 -20.16 -0.34
N LEU A 31 -11.47 -18.95 0.19
CA LEU A 31 -11.47 -18.73 1.63
C LEU A 31 -12.85 -19.00 2.21
N SER A 32 -12.90 -19.56 3.41
CA SER A 32 -14.10 -19.59 4.24
C SER A 32 -14.50 -18.17 4.64
N PHE A 33 -15.75 -18.01 5.09
CA PHE A 33 -16.26 -16.72 5.57
C PHE A 33 -15.37 -16.12 6.68
N ASP A 34 -14.98 -16.92 7.67
CA ASP A 34 -14.15 -16.43 8.77
C ASP A 34 -12.74 -16.05 8.30
N GLU A 35 -12.16 -16.79 7.36
CA GLU A 35 -10.88 -16.44 6.75
C GLU A 35 -10.95 -15.15 5.94
N LEU A 36 -12.05 -14.86 5.25
CA LEU A 36 -12.28 -13.58 4.56
C LEU A 36 -12.33 -12.41 5.55
N VAL A 37 -12.99 -12.60 6.69
CA VAL A 37 -13.08 -11.58 7.75
C VAL A 37 -11.69 -11.30 8.36
N GLU A 38 -10.93 -12.34 8.68
CA GLU A 38 -9.57 -12.20 9.19
C GLU A 38 -8.63 -11.57 8.16
N TYR A 39 -8.83 -11.91 6.89
CA TYR A 39 -8.06 -11.32 5.81
C TYR A 39 -8.34 -9.82 5.67
N PHE A 40 -9.62 -9.41 5.71
CA PHE A 40 -10.01 -8.00 5.72
C PHE A 40 -9.36 -7.25 6.89
N ASP A 41 -9.42 -7.82 8.10
CA ASP A 41 -8.78 -7.23 9.29
C ASP A 41 -7.29 -7.02 9.10
N SER A 42 -6.60 -8.02 8.58
CA SER A 42 -5.16 -7.96 8.28
C SER A 42 -4.83 -6.85 7.27
N ILE A 43 -5.55 -6.79 6.15
CA ILE A 43 -5.26 -5.82 5.08
C ILE A 43 -5.58 -4.38 5.48
N VAL A 44 -6.63 -4.16 6.28
CA VAL A 44 -7.09 -2.80 6.62
C VAL A 44 -6.40 -2.22 7.85
N PHE A 45 -6.14 -3.04 8.86
CA PHE A 45 -5.69 -2.54 10.17
C PHE A 45 -4.23 -2.80 10.49
N GLN A 46 -3.55 -3.71 9.79
CA GLN A 46 -2.11 -3.91 9.94
C GLN A 46 -1.32 -2.99 9.00
N SER A 47 0.01 -3.06 9.08
CA SER A 47 0.93 -2.31 8.21
C SER A 47 2.12 -3.18 7.86
N GLU A 48 2.45 -3.24 6.59
CA GLU A 48 3.69 -3.87 6.09
C GLU A 48 4.96 -3.14 6.55
N ILE A 49 4.82 -1.85 6.87
CA ILE A 49 5.94 -1.01 7.28
C ILE A 49 6.15 -1.14 8.79
N GLN A 50 7.23 -1.78 9.22
CA GLN A 50 7.54 -2.12 10.62
C GLN A 50 7.42 -0.95 11.62
N ASP A 51 7.81 0.27 11.22
CA ASP A 51 7.77 1.46 12.08
C ASP A 51 6.46 2.25 11.98
N VAL A 52 5.51 1.78 11.18
CA VAL A 52 4.18 2.39 11.06
C VAL A 52 3.20 1.65 11.97
N GLN A 53 2.65 2.38 12.94
CA GLN A 53 1.68 1.81 13.87
C GLN A 53 0.45 1.29 13.14
N PRO A 54 -0.05 0.08 13.49
CA PRO A 54 -1.30 -0.44 12.98
C PRO A 54 -2.44 0.58 13.15
N SER A 55 -3.35 0.61 12.19
CA SER A 55 -4.45 1.54 12.26
C SER A 55 -5.45 1.12 13.34
N ARG A 56 -5.85 2.06 14.20
CA ARG A 56 -6.90 1.82 15.21
C ARG A 56 -8.30 2.11 14.70
N VAL A 57 -8.39 2.80 13.56
CA VAL A 57 -9.66 3.24 12.97
C VAL A 57 -9.67 3.00 11.47
N VAL A 58 -10.87 2.90 10.90
CA VAL A 58 -11.05 2.82 9.45
C VAL A 58 -10.55 4.08 8.77
N LYS A 59 -9.58 3.93 7.87
CA LYS A 59 -9.07 5.01 7.02
C LYS A 59 -9.56 4.80 5.60
N LYS A 60 -10.23 5.80 5.02
CA LYS A 60 -10.65 5.77 3.62
C LYS A 60 -10.86 7.16 3.04
N TRP A 61 -10.94 7.24 1.73
CA TRP A 61 -11.30 8.46 1.03
C TRP A 61 -12.78 8.79 1.22
N THR A 62 -13.06 10.06 1.49
CA THR A 62 -14.43 10.62 1.59
C THR A 62 -14.62 11.80 0.65
N GLN A 63 -13.58 12.15 -0.12
CA GLN A 63 -13.58 13.22 -1.11
C GLN A 63 -13.19 12.65 -2.47
N PRO A 64 -13.50 13.33 -3.58
CA PRO A 64 -13.10 12.91 -4.91
C PRO A 64 -11.58 12.80 -5.07
N LEU A 65 -11.14 11.87 -5.92
CA LEU A 65 -9.74 11.72 -6.29
C LEU A 65 -9.40 12.71 -7.42
N ARG A 66 -8.41 13.54 -7.19
CA ARG A 66 -7.79 14.42 -8.19
C ARG A 66 -6.42 13.88 -8.52
N VAL A 67 -6.38 13.09 -9.60
CA VAL A 67 -5.20 12.31 -9.98
C VAL A 67 -4.22 13.16 -10.77
N ALA A 68 -2.95 13.18 -10.35
CA ALA A 68 -1.84 13.71 -11.15
C ALA A 68 -0.82 12.63 -11.44
N ILE A 69 -0.36 12.56 -12.69
CA ILE A 69 0.61 11.57 -13.14
C ILE A 69 1.84 12.33 -13.65
N ARG A 70 3.01 12.00 -13.12
CA ARG A 70 4.28 12.61 -13.49
C ARG A 70 5.31 11.54 -13.81
N SER A 71 6.22 11.86 -14.73
CA SER A 71 7.38 11.03 -15.05
C SER A 71 8.63 11.89 -14.99
N PHE A 72 9.72 11.34 -14.51
CA PHE A 72 10.97 12.04 -14.34
C PHE A 72 12.11 11.22 -14.91
N GLU A 73 13.12 11.91 -15.42
CA GLU A 73 14.40 11.35 -15.86
C GLU A 73 15.55 12.10 -15.16
N GLU A 74 16.67 11.43 -15.01
CA GLU A 74 17.91 12.05 -14.55
C GLU A 74 18.56 12.77 -15.72
N VAL A 75 18.93 14.02 -15.52
CA VAL A 75 19.71 14.81 -16.46
C VAL A 75 20.94 15.37 -15.75
N LEU A 76 22.09 15.33 -16.42
CA LEU A 76 23.28 16.04 -16.00
C LEU A 76 23.10 17.52 -16.34
N ILE A 77 23.31 18.36 -15.35
CA ILE A 77 23.38 19.81 -15.57
C ILE A 77 24.68 20.31 -14.98
N GLU A 78 25.30 21.28 -15.66
CA GLU A 78 26.44 22.01 -15.12
C GLU A 78 25.93 23.11 -14.19
N LYS A 79 26.47 23.15 -12.97
CA LYS A 79 26.21 24.20 -11.99
C LYS A 79 27.51 24.51 -11.24
N ASP A 80 27.91 25.77 -11.29
CA ASP A 80 29.12 26.26 -10.62
C ASP A 80 30.37 25.45 -11.00
N GLY A 81 30.54 25.09 -12.31
CA GLY A 81 31.64 24.29 -12.82
C GLY A 81 31.63 22.82 -12.42
N ARG A 82 30.51 22.30 -11.90
CA ARG A 82 30.34 20.89 -11.48
C ARG A 82 29.14 20.28 -12.19
N GLU A 83 29.31 19.06 -12.64
CA GLU A 83 28.17 18.26 -13.12
C GLU A 83 27.35 17.73 -11.93
N ILE A 84 26.07 18.03 -11.91
CA ILE A 84 25.13 17.52 -10.92
C ILE A 84 23.97 16.81 -11.60
N LEU A 85 23.53 15.69 -11.02
CA LEU A 85 22.33 14.98 -11.45
C LEU A 85 21.10 15.71 -10.95
N ARG A 86 20.16 15.99 -11.85
CA ARG A 86 18.88 16.62 -11.55
C ARG A 86 17.71 15.82 -12.11
N LEU A 87 16.59 15.83 -11.39
CA LEU A 87 15.32 15.31 -11.91
C LEU A 87 14.69 16.33 -12.85
N LYS A 88 14.41 15.90 -14.08
CA LYS A 88 13.65 16.64 -15.07
C LYS A 88 12.32 15.95 -15.31
N GLN A 89 11.21 16.68 -15.21
CA GLN A 89 9.92 16.13 -15.57
C GLN A 89 9.82 15.95 -17.08
N VAL A 90 9.37 14.76 -17.48
CA VAL A 90 9.22 14.36 -18.88
C VAL A 90 7.80 13.86 -19.15
N LYS A 91 7.49 13.61 -20.43
CA LYS A 91 6.19 13.08 -20.83
C LYS A 91 6.01 11.65 -20.31
N VAL A 92 4.85 11.38 -19.71
CA VAL A 92 4.50 10.03 -19.25
C VAL A 92 4.33 9.08 -20.44
N ARG A 93 4.90 7.89 -20.36
CA ARG A 93 4.85 6.87 -21.43
C ARG A 93 3.41 6.39 -21.63
N LYS A 94 3.01 6.19 -22.89
CA LYS A 94 1.64 5.71 -23.24
C LYS A 94 1.21 4.43 -22.52
N PRO A 95 2.05 3.37 -22.37
CA PRO A 95 1.68 2.17 -21.63
C PRO A 95 1.33 2.47 -20.16
N HIS A 96 2.08 3.33 -19.48
CA HIS A 96 1.81 3.72 -18.10
C HIS A 96 0.44 4.37 -17.94
N LEU A 97 0.10 5.31 -18.85
CA LEU A 97 -1.22 5.95 -18.87
C LEU A 97 -2.35 4.93 -19.10
N LYS A 98 -2.13 3.94 -19.99
CA LYS A 98 -3.09 2.86 -20.24
C LYS A 98 -3.34 2.01 -18.99
N PHE A 99 -2.28 1.64 -18.26
CA PHE A 99 -2.39 0.86 -17.03
C PHE A 99 -3.13 1.64 -15.94
N ILE A 100 -2.74 2.89 -15.70
CA ILE A 100 -3.41 3.74 -14.70
C ILE A 100 -4.89 3.91 -15.02
N LYS A 101 -5.24 4.19 -16.27
CA LYS A 101 -6.65 4.31 -16.68
C LYS A 101 -7.43 3.02 -16.43
N LYS A 102 -6.86 1.85 -16.78
CA LYS A 102 -7.46 0.53 -16.52
C LYS A 102 -7.75 0.35 -15.02
N HIS A 103 -6.72 0.54 -14.19
CA HIS A 103 -6.81 0.30 -12.75
C HIS A 103 -7.72 1.31 -12.06
N LEU A 104 -7.60 2.60 -12.38
CA LEU A 104 -8.47 3.63 -11.83
C LEU A 104 -9.95 3.34 -12.11
N ASN A 105 -10.28 2.95 -13.34
CA ASN A 105 -11.65 2.57 -13.71
C ASN A 105 -12.15 1.38 -12.89
N SER A 106 -11.31 0.34 -12.71
CA SER A 106 -11.66 -0.84 -11.91
C SER A 106 -11.91 -0.47 -10.44
N LEU A 107 -11.01 0.34 -9.86
CA LEU A 107 -11.11 0.79 -8.47
C LEU A 107 -12.33 1.68 -8.24
N ILE A 108 -12.61 2.63 -9.13
CA ILE A 108 -13.79 3.49 -9.07
C ILE A 108 -15.08 2.67 -9.17
N LYS A 109 -15.11 1.69 -10.09
CA LYS A 109 -16.27 0.78 -10.21
C LYS A 109 -16.53 0.02 -8.91
N ALA A 110 -15.48 -0.44 -8.22
CA ALA A 110 -15.58 -1.18 -6.97
C ALA A 110 -15.94 -0.30 -5.77
N THR A 111 -15.37 0.89 -5.66
CA THR A 111 -15.47 1.78 -4.48
C THR A 111 -16.58 2.82 -4.57
N LYS A 112 -17.07 3.11 -5.80
CA LYS A 112 -17.96 4.24 -6.10
C LYS A 112 -17.37 5.62 -5.79
N LEU A 113 -16.05 5.71 -5.61
CA LEU A 113 -15.36 6.99 -5.47
C LEU A 113 -15.55 7.84 -6.73
N LYS A 114 -15.64 9.14 -6.54
CA LYS A 114 -15.68 10.10 -7.65
C LYS A 114 -14.26 10.54 -8.01
N THR A 115 -14.08 10.94 -9.26
CA THR A 115 -12.87 11.63 -9.72
C THR A 115 -13.19 13.03 -10.18
N GLU A 116 -12.27 13.95 -9.99
CA GLU A 116 -12.37 15.33 -10.45
C GLU A 116 -11.12 15.75 -11.20
N ASP A 117 -11.30 16.64 -12.16
CA ASP A 117 -10.18 17.27 -12.86
C ASP A 117 -9.72 18.52 -12.09
N SER A 118 -8.50 18.48 -11.56
CA SER A 118 -7.88 19.60 -10.85
C SER A 118 -7.89 20.91 -11.64
N LYS A 119 -7.78 20.84 -12.97
CA LYS A 119 -7.81 22.03 -13.84
C LYS A 119 -9.20 22.68 -13.89
N LYS A 120 -10.25 21.87 -13.78
CA LYS A 120 -11.64 22.36 -13.79
C LYS A 120 -12.09 22.89 -12.45
N THR A 121 -11.63 22.26 -11.35
CA THR A 121 -12.03 22.64 -10.00
C THR A 121 -11.16 23.73 -9.40
N GLY A 122 -9.95 23.96 -9.91
CA GLY A 122 -8.94 24.82 -9.28
C GLY A 122 -8.25 24.21 -8.07
N GLU A 123 -8.71 23.03 -7.63
CA GLU A 123 -8.17 22.31 -6.46
C GLU A 123 -6.89 21.55 -6.81
N LEU A 124 -5.95 21.49 -5.89
CA LEU A 124 -4.71 20.75 -6.08
C LEU A 124 -4.96 19.23 -6.19
N PRO A 125 -4.13 18.51 -6.97
CA PRO A 125 -4.13 17.05 -6.97
C PRO A 125 -3.91 16.49 -5.57
N ASN A 126 -4.68 15.46 -5.22
CA ASN A 126 -4.57 14.76 -3.94
C ASN A 126 -4.14 13.28 -4.08
N PHE A 127 -4.09 12.75 -5.31
CA PHE A 127 -3.65 11.40 -5.60
C PHE A 127 -2.56 11.45 -6.69
N MET A 128 -1.30 11.31 -6.29
CA MET A 128 -0.17 11.50 -7.19
C MET A 128 0.53 10.20 -7.52
N ILE A 129 0.87 10.00 -8.81
CA ILE A 129 1.65 8.85 -9.30
C ILE A 129 2.90 9.38 -9.98
N ASN A 130 4.06 9.05 -9.44
CA ASN A 130 5.36 9.49 -9.92
C ASN A 130 6.17 8.31 -10.45
N PHE A 131 6.52 8.35 -11.74
CA PHE A 131 7.48 7.43 -12.35
C PHE A 131 8.87 8.04 -12.27
N VAL A 132 9.82 7.33 -11.68
CA VAL A 132 11.17 7.84 -11.46
C VAL A 132 12.22 6.74 -11.73
N PRO A 133 13.46 7.11 -12.09
CA PRO A 133 14.59 6.18 -12.11
C PRO A 133 14.78 5.54 -10.73
N ARG A 134 15.29 4.30 -10.71
CA ARG A 134 15.54 3.53 -9.48
C ARG A 134 16.28 4.32 -8.40
N ARG A 135 17.33 5.04 -8.81
CA ARG A 135 18.16 5.84 -7.89
C ARG A 135 17.44 7.00 -7.23
N GLN A 136 16.35 7.47 -7.84
CA GLN A 136 15.58 8.62 -7.40
C GLN A 136 14.35 8.28 -6.57
N MET A 137 14.06 7.01 -6.35
CA MET A 137 12.89 6.59 -5.59
C MET A 137 12.86 7.16 -4.16
N GLY A 138 14.01 7.28 -3.52
CA GLY A 138 14.14 7.89 -2.18
C GLY A 138 14.29 9.41 -2.16
N ASN A 139 14.08 10.10 -3.27
CA ASN A 139 14.29 11.54 -3.36
C ASN A 139 13.18 12.31 -2.59
N PRO A 140 13.54 13.14 -1.58
CA PRO A 140 12.57 13.90 -0.78
C PRO A 140 11.69 14.88 -1.59
N TYR A 141 12.10 15.25 -2.80
CA TYR A 141 11.29 16.06 -3.70
C TYR A 141 9.99 15.38 -4.11
N LEU A 142 9.96 14.03 -4.14
CA LEU A 142 8.81 13.25 -4.56
C LEU A 142 7.71 13.20 -3.50
N ALA A 143 8.09 13.23 -2.23
CA ALA A 143 7.15 13.12 -1.12
C ALA A 143 7.70 13.84 0.13
N LYS A 144 6.86 14.63 0.77
CA LYS A 144 7.20 15.25 2.06
C LYS A 144 7.07 14.23 3.18
N ALA A 145 8.06 13.36 3.33
CA ALA A 145 8.11 12.33 4.36
C ALA A 145 9.52 12.25 4.98
N ASN A 146 9.64 11.50 6.07
CA ASN A 146 10.92 11.30 6.72
C ASN A 146 11.96 10.70 5.75
N PRO A 147 13.13 11.29 5.54
CA PRO A 147 14.14 10.80 4.59
C PRO A 147 14.60 9.37 4.86
N LYS A 148 14.67 8.93 6.14
CA LYS A 148 15.00 7.55 6.49
C LYS A 148 13.92 6.57 6.02
N LEU A 149 12.64 6.94 6.19
CA LEU A 149 11.52 6.16 5.66
C LEU A 149 11.58 6.06 4.14
N LEU A 150 11.76 7.19 3.44
CA LEU A 150 11.86 7.20 1.97
C LEU A 150 13.02 6.32 1.47
N LYS A 151 14.18 6.38 2.12
CA LYS A 151 15.33 5.54 1.77
C LYS A 151 15.03 4.05 1.95
N ARG A 152 14.32 3.68 3.03
CA ARG A 152 13.93 2.29 3.28
C ARG A 152 12.91 1.81 2.23
N LEU A 153 11.83 2.54 1.98
CA LEU A 153 10.85 2.20 0.95
C LEU A 153 11.49 2.08 -0.44
N ALA A 154 12.41 2.98 -0.75
CA ALA A 154 13.18 2.93 -1.99
C ALA A 154 14.11 1.71 -2.08
N SER A 155 14.55 1.11 -0.98
CA SER A 155 15.52 -0.01 -0.99
C SER A 155 14.97 -1.25 -1.69
N GLU A 156 13.67 -1.51 -1.59
CA GLU A 156 12.99 -2.63 -2.26
C GLU A 156 12.91 -2.47 -3.78
N GLY A 157 12.93 -1.21 -4.27
CA GLY A 157 13.20 -0.87 -5.66
C GLY A 157 12.13 -1.17 -6.68
N GLY A 158 10.95 -1.49 -6.23
CA GLY A 158 9.80 -1.73 -7.10
C GLY A 158 8.91 -0.51 -7.24
N CYS A 159 8.09 -0.34 -6.27
CA CYS A 159 7.16 0.73 -6.06
C CYS A 159 6.86 0.84 -4.56
N TYR A 160 6.25 1.92 -4.18
CA TYR A 160 5.69 2.12 -2.85
C TYR A 160 4.63 3.22 -2.87
N PHE A 161 3.79 3.23 -1.86
CA PHE A 161 2.84 4.31 -1.63
C PHE A 161 3.08 5.00 -0.29
N LEU A 162 2.55 6.21 -0.18
CA LEU A 162 2.42 6.96 1.07
C LEU A 162 1.04 7.58 1.12
N VAL A 163 0.40 7.49 2.28
CA VAL A 163 -0.94 8.05 2.53
C VAL A 163 -0.90 8.97 3.73
N TRP A 164 -1.50 10.14 3.58
CA TRP A 164 -1.73 11.08 4.68
C TRP A 164 -3.22 11.08 5.02
N ALA A 165 -3.54 10.57 6.19
CA ALA A 165 -4.87 10.55 6.74
C ALA A 165 -4.94 11.39 8.03
N ASP A 166 -6.13 11.90 8.30
CA ASP A 166 -6.41 12.53 9.57
C ASP A 166 -6.45 11.48 10.68
N GLY A 167 -5.63 11.65 11.71
CA GLY A 167 -5.46 10.65 12.77
C GLY A 167 -6.71 10.41 13.62
N THR A 168 -7.56 11.44 13.74
CA THR A 168 -8.79 11.37 14.53
C THR A 168 -9.98 10.87 13.73
N THR A 169 -10.16 11.39 12.52
CA THR A 169 -11.33 11.08 11.70
C THR A 169 -11.13 9.92 10.74
N GLY A 170 -9.90 9.47 10.52
CA GLY A 170 -9.55 8.45 9.52
C GLY A 170 -9.68 8.91 8.06
N LYS A 171 -10.06 10.15 7.79
CA LYS A 171 -10.22 10.66 6.42
C LYS A 171 -8.88 10.76 5.71
N ILE A 172 -8.71 10.06 4.60
CA ILE A 172 -7.52 10.19 3.76
C ILE A 172 -7.59 11.53 3.01
N LYS A 173 -6.51 12.31 3.10
CA LYS A 173 -6.39 13.65 2.50
C LYS A 173 -5.56 13.64 1.23
N SER A 174 -4.50 12.84 1.20
CA SER A 174 -3.63 12.71 0.03
C SER A 174 -2.89 11.39 -0.01
N ALA A 175 -2.48 10.99 -1.20
CA ALA A 175 -1.64 9.83 -1.44
C ALA A 175 -0.59 10.12 -2.53
N ILE A 176 0.57 9.49 -2.40
CA ILE A 176 1.64 9.51 -3.40
C ILE A 176 2.07 8.06 -3.64
N ILE A 177 2.14 7.70 -4.91
CA ILE A 177 2.68 6.44 -5.39
C ILE A 177 3.96 6.74 -6.14
N VAL A 178 5.04 6.02 -5.83
CA VAL A 178 6.32 6.13 -6.51
C VAL A 178 6.64 4.80 -7.18
N VAL A 179 6.87 4.84 -8.48
CA VAL A 179 7.09 3.66 -9.31
C VAL A 179 8.45 3.76 -10.00
N ASN A 180 9.24 2.71 -9.89
CA ASN A 180 10.48 2.56 -10.65
C ASN A 180 10.18 2.44 -12.15
N SER A 181 10.50 3.48 -12.92
CA SER A 181 10.25 3.55 -14.37
C SER A 181 11.13 2.62 -15.21
N GLU A 182 12.16 2.03 -14.63
CA GLU A 182 13.13 1.15 -15.30
C GLU A 182 12.70 -0.32 -15.27
N ARG A 183 11.64 -0.67 -14.51
CA ARG A 183 11.15 -2.04 -14.45
C ARG A 183 10.46 -2.47 -15.76
N LEU A 184 10.35 -3.78 -15.96
CA LEU A 184 9.56 -4.35 -17.04
C LEU A 184 8.09 -3.89 -16.94
N LEU A 185 7.46 -3.62 -18.08
CA LEU A 185 6.09 -3.10 -18.13
C LEU A 185 5.08 -3.99 -17.38
N ILE A 186 5.25 -5.31 -17.41
CA ILE A 186 4.36 -6.22 -16.65
C ILE A 186 4.49 -6.02 -15.13
N ARG A 187 5.69 -5.73 -14.65
CA ARG A 187 5.93 -5.43 -13.23
C ARG A 187 5.36 -4.08 -12.84
N ILE A 188 5.52 -3.07 -13.70
CA ILE A 188 4.91 -1.75 -13.51
C ILE A 188 3.39 -1.85 -13.49
N ASN A 189 2.80 -2.67 -14.34
CA ASN A 189 1.35 -2.87 -14.40
C ASN A 189 0.79 -3.48 -13.10
N HIS A 190 1.45 -4.51 -12.57
CA HIS A 190 1.10 -5.10 -11.27
C HIS A 190 1.25 -4.08 -10.13
N CYS A 191 2.43 -3.50 -10.01
CA CYS A 191 2.80 -2.48 -9.05
C CYS A 191 1.76 -1.33 -8.97
N LEU A 192 1.33 -0.81 -10.13
CA LEU A 192 0.31 0.23 -10.17
C LEU A 192 -1.03 -0.22 -9.60
N LEU A 193 -1.47 -1.46 -9.87
CA LEU A 193 -2.71 -1.97 -9.32
C LEU A 193 -2.63 -2.11 -7.79
N GLU A 194 -1.55 -2.70 -7.31
CA GLU A 194 -1.27 -2.92 -5.90
C GLU A 194 -1.24 -1.59 -5.13
N GLU A 195 -0.31 -0.70 -5.47
CA GLU A 195 -0.12 0.57 -4.77
C GLU A 195 -1.34 1.52 -4.87
N MET A 196 -2.02 1.53 -6.02
CA MET A 196 -3.24 2.30 -6.16
C MET A 196 -4.37 1.76 -5.27
N THR A 197 -4.44 0.44 -5.05
CA THR A 197 -5.43 -0.17 -4.17
C THR A 197 -5.08 0.07 -2.71
N GLN A 198 -3.82 -0.12 -2.32
CA GLN A 198 -3.35 0.14 -0.96
C GLN A 198 -3.55 1.62 -0.57
N ALA A 199 -3.28 2.54 -1.49
CA ALA A 199 -3.51 3.98 -1.28
C ALA A 199 -4.98 4.35 -1.05
N LEU A 200 -5.92 3.43 -1.26
CA LEU A 200 -7.33 3.61 -0.92
C LEU A 200 -7.67 3.29 0.54
N GLY A 201 -6.69 2.91 1.36
CA GLY A 201 -6.86 2.61 2.79
C GLY A 201 -6.74 1.12 3.13
N LEU A 202 -6.00 0.38 2.32
CA LEU A 202 -5.71 -1.05 2.45
C LEU A 202 -4.18 -1.26 2.61
N PRO A 203 -3.55 -0.73 3.68
CA PRO A 203 -2.11 -0.47 3.72
C PRO A 203 -1.21 -1.68 3.97
N ASN A 204 -1.75 -2.89 4.09
CA ASN A 204 -0.96 -4.05 4.46
C ASN A 204 -0.93 -5.12 3.36
N ASP A 205 0.22 -5.78 3.23
CA ASP A 205 0.39 -6.96 2.41
C ASP A 205 0.15 -8.24 3.21
N SER A 206 -0.25 -9.28 2.50
CA SER A 206 -0.45 -10.59 3.11
C SER A 206 -0.25 -11.70 2.10
N ASN A 207 0.72 -12.56 2.36
CA ASN A 207 0.98 -13.77 1.56
C ASN A 207 0.00 -14.92 1.85
N ARG A 208 -1.04 -14.68 2.66
CA ARG A 208 -2.06 -15.69 2.98
C ARG A 208 -2.81 -16.18 1.74
N ILE A 209 -3.00 -15.28 0.76
CA ILE A 209 -3.64 -15.60 -0.52
C ILE A 209 -2.66 -15.29 -1.66
N GLU A 210 -2.00 -16.31 -2.15
CA GLU A 210 -0.95 -16.18 -3.17
C GLU A 210 -1.40 -15.43 -4.43
N LYS A 211 -2.66 -15.60 -4.83
CA LYS A 211 -3.22 -14.96 -6.03
C LYS A 211 -3.83 -13.58 -5.80
N SER A 212 -3.84 -13.05 -4.57
CA SER A 212 -4.29 -11.69 -4.28
C SER A 212 -3.29 -10.65 -4.78
N ILE A 213 -3.75 -9.43 -5.05
CA ILE A 213 -2.88 -8.29 -5.37
C ILE A 213 -2.02 -7.87 -4.17
N PHE A 214 -2.44 -8.20 -2.94
CA PHE A 214 -1.73 -7.91 -1.69
C PHE A 214 -0.68 -8.96 -1.33
N SER A 215 -0.35 -9.87 -2.24
CA SER A 215 0.69 -10.87 -2.02
C SER A 215 1.96 -10.54 -2.79
N ASP A 216 3.11 -10.49 -2.11
CA ASP A 216 4.45 -10.30 -2.71
C ASP A 216 4.75 -11.32 -3.82
N ARG A 217 4.09 -12.49 -3.77
CA ARG A 217 4.24 -13.56 -4.76
C ARG A 217 3.39 -13.34 -6.00
N SER A 218 2.39 -12.48 -5.93
CA SER A 218 1.45 -12.21 -7.02
C SER A 218 2.10 -11.43 -8.17
N ARG A 219 1.52 -11.59 -9.34
CA ARG A 219 1.86 -10.81 -10.54
C ARG A 219 0.59 -10.39 -11.27
N ARG A 220 -0.51 -10.35 -10.53
CA ARG A 220 -1.82 -10.01 -11.05
C ARG A 220 -1.89 -8.57 -11.52
N THR A 221 -2.63 -8.36 -12.58
CA THR A 221 -2.92 -7.04 -13.15
C THR A 221 -4.42 -6.73 -13.20
N ASP A 222 -5.19 -7.57 -12.48
CA ASP A 222 -6.64 -7.44 -12.29
C ASP A 222 -7.01 -7.89 -10.88
N LEU A 223 -8.00 -7.24 -10.28
CA LEU A 223 -8.53 -7.59 -8.96
C LEU A 223 -9.15 -8.98 -8.98
N THR A 224 -8.82 -9.80 -8.00
CA THR A 224 -9.49 -11.09 -7.78
C THR A 224 -10.83 -10.89 -7.08
N ARG A 225 -11.62 -11.98 -6.97
CA ARG A 225 -12.85 -11.97 -6.17
C ARG A 225 -12.60 -11.53 -4.72
N THR A 226 -11.57 -12.09 -4.11
CA THR A 226 -11.19 -11.74 -2.73
C THR A 226 -10.76 -10.27 -2.61
N ASP A 227 -9.95 -9.76 -3.53
CA ASP A 227 -9.56 -8.35 -3.55
C ASP A 227 -10.80 -7.44 -3.67
N LEU A 228 -11.76 -7.83 -4.50
CA LEU A 228 -13.03 -7.10 -4.65
C LEU A 228 -13.88 -7.15 -3.37
N ILE A 229 -13.94 -8.27 -2.66
CA ILE A 229 -14.65 -8.37 -1.38
C ILE A 229 -14.02 -7.40 -0.37
N VAL A 230 -12.71 -7.45 -0.18
CA VAL A 230 -11.98 -6.58 0.76
C VAL A 230 -12.21 -5.10 0.41
N LEU A 231 -12.01 -4.73 -0.85
CA LEU A 231 -12.15 -3.34 -1.29
C LEU A 231 -13.60 -2.83 -1.16
N LYS A 232 -14.59 -3.63 -1.57
CA LYS A 232 -16.00 -3.27 -1.45
C LYS A 232 -16.46 -3.22 0.00
N THR A 233 -15.94 -4.08 0.88
CA THR A 233 -16.23 -4.03 2.31
C THR A 233 -15.77 -2.70 2.92
N LEU A 234 -14.57 -2.25 2.60
CA LEU A 234 -14.06 -0.96 3.09
C LEU A 234 -14.91 0.22 2.59
N TYR A 235 -15.41 0.14 1.35
CA TYR A 235 -16.18 1.23 0.72
C TYR A 235 -17.70 1.06 0.77
N ASP A 236 -18.21 0.02 1.43
CA ASP A 236 -19.65 -0.12 1.71
C ASP A 236 -20.13 1.08 2.55
N PRO A 237 -21.34 1.61 2.29
CA PRO A 237 -21.90 2.73 3.05
C PRO A 237 -22.04 2.47 4.56
N ARG A 238 -22.18 1.22 5.00
CA ARG A 238 -22.21 0.80 6.42
C ARG A 238 -20.84 0.99 7.11
N MET A 239 -19.74 0.77 6.38
CA MET A 239 -18.38 0.94 6.89
C MET A 239 -18.04 2.43 6.96
N LYS A 240 -18.34 3.08 8.09
CA LYS A 240 -18.06 4.51 8.25
C LYS A 240 -16.56 4.77 8.44
N VAL A 241 -16.07 5.89 7.90
CA VAL A 241 -14.70 6.36 8.16
C VAL A 241 -14.57 6.69 9.66
N GLY A 242 -13.43 6.36 10.27
CA GLY A 242 -13.17 6.61 11.68
C GLY A 242 -13.76 5.59 12.65
N LEU A 243 -14.52 4.58 12.19
CA LEU A 243 -14.92 3.47 13.06
C LEU A 243 -13.70 2.83 13.70
N VAL A 244 -13.75 2.58 15.00
CA VAL A 244 -12.72 1.82 15.69
C VAL A 244 -12.72 0.36 15.23
N ARG A 245 -11.56 -0.30 15.27
CA ARG A 245 -11.39 -1.66 14.72
C ARG A 245 -12.47 -2.64 15.19
N ALA A 246 -12.81 -2.66 16.48
CA ALA A 246 -13.80 -3.60 17.01
C ALA A 246 -15.19 -3.41 16.35
N GLU A 247 -15.67 -2.17 16.26
CA GLU A 247 -16.96 -1.84 15.61
C GLU A 247 -16.89 -2.13 14.09
N ALA A 248 -15.77 -1.75 13.45
CA ALA A 248 -15.56 -2.00 12.04
C ALA A 248 -15.57 -3.49 11.70
N MET A 249 -15.03 -4.36 12.55
CA MET A 249 -15.04 -5.80 12.34
C MET A 249 -16.44 -6.41 12.49
N THR A 250 -17.27 -5.88 13.38
CA THR A 250 -18.70 -6.27 13.46
C THR A 250 -19.42 -5.95 12.16
N VAL A 251 -19.27 -4.72 11.67
CA VAL A 251 -19.85 -4.26 10.40
C VAL A 251 -19.29 -5.03 9.20
N ALA A 252 -17.97 -5.32 9.20
CA ALA A 252 -17.31 -6.06 8.14
C ALA A 252 -17.87 -7.48 7.98
N ARG A 253 -18.18 -8.18 9.08
CA ARG A 253 -18.78 -9.53 9.02
C ARG A 253 -20.10 -9.54 8.28
N GLU A 254 -20.96 -8.56 8.50
CA GLU A 254 -22.24 -8.44 7.79
C GLU A 254 -22.03 -8.18 6.30
N ILE A 255 -21.20 -7.19 5.98
CA ILE A 255 -20.92 -6.80 4.59
C ILE A 255 -20.27 -7.95 3.81
N ILE A 256 -19.27 -8.62 4.39
CA ILE A 256 -18.57 -9.74 3.75
C ILE A 256 -19.54 -10.89 3.46
N ARG A 257 -20.48 -11.19 4.38
CA ARG A 257 -21.50 -12.23 4.16
C ARG A 257 -22.35 -11.92 2.94
N ASP A 258 -22.81 -10.66 2.82
CA ASP A 258 -23.63 -10.22 1.68
C ASP A 258 -22.83 -10.29 0.36
N LEU A 259 -21.56 -9.85 0.39
CA LEU A 259 -20.70 -9.84 -0.79
C LEU A 259 -20.24 -11.23 -1.22
N ASP A 260 -19.99 -12.12 -0.25
CA ASP A 260 -19.57 -13.50 -0.51
C ASP A 260 -20.71 -14.30 -1.15
N ALA A 261 -21.96 -14.04 -0.77
CA ALA A 261 -23.12 -14.63 -1.42
C ALA A 261 -23.43 -14.03 -2.82
N ALA A 262 -23.08 -12.76 -3.05
CA ALA A 262 -23.46 -12.03 -4.28
C ALA A 262 -22.40 -12.05 -5.39
N LEU A 263 -21.14 -12.26 -5.05
CA LEU A 263 -20.04 -12.25 -6.03
C LEU A 263 -19.73 -13.67 -6.53
N PRO A 264 -19.64 -13.88 -7.86
CA PRO A 264 -19.32 -15.18 -8.45
C PRO A 264 -17.89 -15.63 -8.17
#